data_3c59d6922915d8df378d99b9349dd76d
#
_entry.id   3c59d6922915d8df378d99b9349dd76d
#
_cell.length_a   1.000
_cell.length_b   1.000
_cell.length_c   1.000
_cell.angle_alpha   90.00
_cell.angle_beta   90.00
_cell.angle_gamma   90.00
#
_symmetry.space_group_name_H-M   'P 1'
#
loop_
_entity.id
_entity.type
_entity.pdbx_description
1 polymer ?
#
loop_
_entity_poly.entity_id
_entity_poly.type
_entity_poly.pdbx_seq_one_letter_code
_entity_poly.pdbx_strand_id
1 'polypeptide(L)'
;SEPVPADIATWCPGYTEATVEERRAFWTGLLSAVAKYESTWNENASGGGGRWIGLMQISPRSAANYGCDATSVGALKDGEANLECAVEIMSTQVAKDGLVAGGGNRGIGRDWAPLRSGEKRAAMAAWTRAQPYCKAT
;
A
#
# COMPACT_ATOMS: atom_id res chain seq x y z
N SER A 1 -7.24 -13.09 12.84
CA SER A 1 -5.85 -12.81 12.58
C SER A 1 -5.46 -13.17 11.16
N GLU A 2 -4.91 -12.22 10.48
CA GLU A 2 -4.50 -12.38 9.09
C GLU A 2 -3.23 -13.24 9.01
N PRO A 3 -3.11 -14.09 7.97
CA PRO A 3 -1.85 -14.79 7.72
C PRO A 3 -0.70 -13.81 7.52
N VAL A 4 0.47 -14.16 8.03
CA VAL A 4 1.66 -13.34 7.86
C VAL A 4 2.23 -13.55 6.44
N PRO A 5 2.49 -12.48 5.69
CA PRO A 5 3.08 -12.61 4.36
C PRO A 5 4.43 -13.32 4.39
N ALA A 6 4.70 -14.14 3.38
CA ALA A 6 5.94 -14.91 3.33
C ALA A 6 7.19 -14.04 3.27
N ASP A 7 7.09 -12.85 2.68
CA ASP A 7 8.21 -11.91 2.54
C ASP A 7 8.26 -10.85 3.63
N ILE A 8 7.55 -11.04 4.74
CA ILE A 8 7.44 -9.98 5.75
C ILE A 8 8.78 -9.58 6.35
N ALA A 9 9.74 -10.50 6.44
CA ALA A 9 11.05 -10.17 7.00
C ALA A 9 11.82 -9.14 6.15
N THR A 10 11.56 -9.14 4.83
CA THR A 10 12.14 -8.14 3.93
C THR A 10 11.62 -6.74 4.24
N TRP A 11 10.35 -6.66 4.63
CA TRP A 11 9.66 -5.38 4.84
C TRP A 11 9.64 -4.93 6.29
N CYS A 12 9.47 -5.87 7.23
CA CYS A 12 9.28 -5.55 8.63
C CYS A 12 9.72 -6.75 9.50
N PRO A 13 11.02 -6.89 9.77
CA PRO A 13 11.54 -8.08 10.49
C PRO A 13 10.88 -8.34 11.83
N GLY A 14 10.47 -7.32 12.56
CA GLY A 14 9.84 -7.47 13.87
C GLY A 14 8.34 -7.72 13.83
N TYR A 15 7.74 -7.86 12.65
CA TYR A 15 6.29 -7.94 12.49
C TYR A 15 5.63 -9.04 13.31
N THR A 16 6.20 -10.24 13.32
CA THR A 16 5.58 -11.38 14.01
C THR A 16 5.50 -11.19 15.52
N GLU A 17 6.39 -10.39 16.08
CA GLU A 17 6.45 -10.10 17.51
C GLU A 17 5.83 -8.76 17.87
N ALA A 18 5.35 -8.03 16.85
CA ALA A 18 4.80 -6.69 17.02
C ALA A 18 3.38 -6.73 17.59
N THR A 19 3.03 -5.67 18.29
CA THR A 19 1.66 -5.46 18.76
C THR A 19 0.73 -5.17 17.59
N VAL A 20 -0.58 -5.21 17.81
CA VAL A 20 -1.57 -4.87 16.79
C VAL A 20 -1.34 -3.43 16.30
N GLU A 21 -1.08 -2.50 17.22
CA GLU A 21 -0.83 -1.10 16.86
C GLU A 21 0.42 -0.95 16.00
N GLU A 22 1.49 -1.69 16.34
CA GLU A 22 2.73 -1.67 15.56
C GLU A 22 2.53 -2.26 14.16
N ARG A 23 1.74 -3.32 14.05
CA ARG A 23 1.41 -3.90 12.74
C ARG A 23 0.62 -2.93 11.88
N ARG A 24 -0.34 -2.23 12.47
CA ARG A 24 -1.09 -1.19 11.77
C ARG A 24 -0.17 -0.06 11.32
N ALA A 25 0.79 0.33 12.18
CA ALA A 25 1.77 1.36 11.82
C ALA A 25 2.61 0.93 10.61
N PHE A 26 2.99 -0.34 10.55
CA PHE A 26 3.71 -0.86 9.39
C PHE A 26 2.91 -0.68 8.10
N TRP A 27 1.67 -1.15 8.08
CA TRP A 27 0.85 -1.05 6.86
C TRP A 27 0.59 0.39 6.46
N THR A 28 0.34 1.26 7.43
CA THR A 28 0.17 2.69 7.19
C THR A 28 1.45 3.32 6.65
N GLY A 29 2.59 2.96 7.23
CA GLY A 29 3.88 3.44 6.77
C GLY A 29 4.19 2.98 5.36
N LEU A 30 3.88 1.73 5.04
CA LEU A 30 4.06 1.20 3.69
C LEU A 30 3.23 1.98 2.68
N LEU A 31 1.96 2.26 3.00
CA LEU A 31 1.11 3.06 2.12
C LEU A 31 1.68 4.46 1.92
N SER A 32 2.24 5.07 2.97
CA SER A 32 2.89 6.37 2.85
C SER A 32 4.09 6.31 1.89
N ALA A 33 4.88 5.25 1.98
CA ALA A 33 6.03 5.07 1.09
C ALA A 33 5.58 4.93 -0.37
N VAL A 34 4.49 4.21 -0.61
CA VAL A 34 3.94 4.05 -1.96
C VAL A 34 3.36 5.38 -2.46
N ALA A 35 2.67 6.12 -1.60
CA ALA A 35 2.07 7.41 -1.95
C ALA A 35 3.12 8.42 -2.42
N LYS A 36 4.33 8.34 -1.91
CA LYS A 36 5.43 9.20 -2.36
C LYS A 36 5.63 9.06 -3.87
N TYR A 37 5.61 7.84 -4.38
CA TYR A 37 5.82 7.57 -5.80
C TYR A 37 4.57 7.79 -6.63
N GLU A 38 3.39 7.58 -6.04
CA GLU A 38 2.13 7.70 -6.77
C GLU A 38 1.68 9.15 -6.96
N SER A 39 1.81 9.97 -5.91
CA SER A 39 1.22 11.31 -5.92
C SER A 39 2.12 12.37 -5.31
N THR A 40 3.28 11.99 -4.78
CA THR A 40 4.11 12.88 -3.96
C THR A 40 3.28 13.43 -2.78
N TRP A 41 2.43 12.54 -2.20
CA TRP A 41 1.52 12.85 -1.10
C TRP A 41 0.49 13.97 -1.41
N ASN A 42 0.15 14.14 -2.69
CA ASN A 42 -0.84 15.15 -3.09
C ASN A 42 -2.22 14.50 -3.22
N GLU A 43 -3.13 14.80 -2.30
CA GLU A 43 -4.46 14.19 -2.32
C GLU A 43 -5.31 14.62 -3.52
N ASN A 44 -4.94 15.70 -4.18
CA ASN A 44 -5.66 16.20 -5.36
C ASN A 44 -5.03 15.70 -6.67
N ALA A 45 -4.00 14.86 -6.60
CA ALA A 45 -3.31 14.37 -7.79
C ALA A 45 -4.25 13.59 -8.70
N SER A 46 -4.02 13.73 -10.01
CA SER A 46 -4.78 13.02 -11.03
C SER A 46 -3.81 12.61 -12.13
N GLY A 47 -3.81 11.33 -12.49
CA GLY A 47 -2.92 10.79 -13.51
C GLY A 47 -3.66 9.99 -14.54
N GLY A 48 -2.95 9.56 -15.60
CA GLY A 48 -3.51 8.73 -16.64
C GLY A 48 -4.70 9.36 -17.36
N GLY A 49 -4.66 10.68 -17.60
CA GLY A 49 -5.75 11.38 -18.25
C GLY A 49 -6.99 11.52 -17.36
N GLY A 50 -6.81 11.53 -16.05
CA GLY A 50 -7.90 11.66 -15.09
C GLY A 50 -8.43 10.32 -14.59
N ARG A 51 -7.79 9.22 -14.96
CA ARG A 51 -8.24 7.87 -14.57
C ARG A 51 -7.83 7.54 -13.13
N TRP A 52 -6.64 7.93 -12.70
CA TRP A 52 -6.11 7.61 -11.37
C TRP A 52 -6.12 8.84 -10.48
N ILE A 53 -6.65 8.69 -9.28
CA ILE A 53 -7.04 9.81 -8.43
C ILE A 53 -6.41 9.69 -7.04
N GLY A 54 -5.94 10.82 -6.52
CA GLY A 54 -5.62 11.00 -5.11
C GLY A 54 -4.28 10.42 -4.68
N LEU A 55 -4.12 10.29 -3.37
CA LEU A 55 -2.85 9.87 -2.75
C LEU A 55 -2.29 8.59 -3.33
N MET A 56 -3.12 7.57 -3.52
CA MET A 56 -2.71 6.26 -3.99
C MET A 56 -3.08 6.02 -5.46
N GLN A 57 -3.51 7.05 -6.16
CA GLN A 57 -3.85 7.00 -7.59
C GLN A 57 -4.77 5.83 -7.91
N ILE A 58 -5.96 5.86 -7.31
CA ILE A 58 -6.97 4.81 -7.48
C ILE A 58 -8.01 5.27 -8.48
N SER A 59 -8.38 4.39 -9.43
CA SER A 59 -9.48 4.70 -10.35
C SER A 59 -10.83 4.45 -9.69
N PRO A 60 -11.86 5.24 -10.03
CA PRO A 60 -13.22 4.97 -9.53
C PRO A 60 -13.68 3.55 -9.85
N ARG A 61 -13.29 3.01 -11.00
CA ARG A 61 -13.64 1.65 -11.40
C ARG A 61 -13.02 0.62 -10.46
N SER A 62 -11.73 0.77 -10.14
CA SER A 62 -11.07 -0.13 -9.19
C SER A 62 -11.69 0.00 -7.81
N ALA A 63 -11.96 1.22 -7.37
CA ALA A 63 -12.61 1.46 -6.07
C ALA A 63 -13.93 0.70 -5.97
N ALA A 64 -14.76 0.76 -7.02
CA ALA A 64 -16.03 0.04 -7.04
C ALA A 64 -15.81 -1.47 -7.02
N ASN A 65 -14.82 -1.97 -7.79
CA ASN A 65 -14.54 -3.41 -7.86
C ASN A 65 -14.07 -3.98 -6.53
N TYR A 66 -13.36 -3.19 -5.72
CA TYR A 66 -12.87 -3.64 -4.41
C TYR A 66 -13.83 -3.33 -3.27
N GLY A 67 -14.99 -2.76 -3.58
CA GLY A 67 -16.00 -2.47 -2.56
C GLY A 67 -15.69 -1.28 -1.68
N CYS A 68 -14.91 -0.33 -2.18
CA CYS A 68 -14.63 0.89 -1.45
C CYS A 68 -15.88 1.77 -1.33
N ASP A 69 -15.97 2.56 -0.25
CA ASP A 69 -17.05 3.53 -0.10
C ASP A 69 -16.86 4.71 -1.07
N ALA A 70 -15.61 5.15 -1.25
CA ALA A 70 -15.28 6.25 -2.16
C ALA A 70 -15.14 5.71 -3.58
N THR A 71 -16.09 6.02 -4.46
CA THR A 71 -16.11 5.52 -5.83
C THR A 71 -16.22 6.60 -6.89
N SER A 72 -16.09 7.87 -6.50
CA SER A 72 -16.12 9.00 -7.44
C SER A 72 -14.77 9.73 -7.41
N VAL A 73 -14.53 10.52 -8.46
CA VAL A 73 -13.32 11.35 -8.52
C VAL A 73 -13.23 12.27 -7.30
N GLY A 74 -14.33 12.95 -6.96
CA GLY A 74 -14.34 13.85 -5.82
C GLY A 74 -14.08 13.16 -4.50
N ALA A 75 -14.73 12.00 -4.28
CA ALA A 75 -14.56 11.24 -3.05
C ALA A 75 -13.12 10.71 -2.91
N LEU A 76 -12.51 10.28 -4.01
CA LEU A 76 -11.15 9.75 -4.01
C LEU A 76 -10.08 10.83 -3.84
N LYS A 77 -10.42 12.09 -3.97
CA LYS A 77 -9.50 13.19 -3.66
C LYS A 77 -9.45 13.52 -2.17
N ASP A 78 -10.36 12.98 -1.37
CA ASP A 78 -10.25 13.02 0.08
C ASP A 78 -9.17 12.02 0.49
N GLY A 79 -8.08 12.50 1.10
CA GLY A 79 -6.95 11.66 1.45
C GLY A 79 -7.31 10.49 2.34
N GLU A 80 -8.14 10.71 3.35
CA GLU A 80 -8.57 9.65 4.26
C GLU A 80 -9.37 8.58 3.52
N ALA A 81 -10.34 9.00 2.70
CA ALA A 81 -11.16 8.06 1.93
C ALA A 81 -10.33 7.28 0.92
N ASN A 82 -9.34 7.93 0.30
CA ASN A 82 -8.43 7.29 -0.63
C ASN A 82 -7.60 6.21 0.06
N LEU A 83 -7.06 6.51 1.24
CA LEU A 83 -6.26 5.54 2.01
C LEU A 83 -7.11 4.38 2.52
N GLU A 84 -8.35 4.62 2.92
CA GLU A 84 -9.26 3.54 3.31
C GLU A 84 -9.49 2.58 2.14
N CYS A 85 -9.67 3.13 0.95
CA CYS A 85 -9.81 2.31 -0.26
C CYS A 85 -8.51 1.54 -0.54
N ALA A 86 -7.36 2.20 -0.40
CA ALA A 86 -6.07 1.54 -0.60
C ALA A 86 -5.88 0.35 0.34
N VAL A 87 -6.33 0.46 1.59
CA VAL A 87 -6.27 -0.65 2.55
C VAL A 87 -7.10 -1.85 2.05
N GLU A 88 -8.30 -1.61 1.52
CA GLU A 88 -9.13 -2.68 0.96
C GLU A 88 -8.42 -3.39 -0.19
N ILE A 89 -7.84 -2.63 -1.10
CA ILE A 89 -7.11 -3.18 -2.24
C ILE A 89 -5.88 -3.96 -1.75
N MET A 90 -5.11 -3.36 -0.87
CA MET A 90 -3.89 -3.95 -0.33
C MET A 90 -4.19 -5.27 0.38
N SER A 91 -5.19 -5.29 1.24
CA SER A 91 -5.57 -6.50 1.97
C SER A 91 -5.95 -7.63 1.04
N THR A 92 -6.69 -7.31 -0.02
CA THR A 92 -7.10 -8.29 -1.03
C THR A 92 -5.88 -8.90 -1.73
N GLN A 93 -4.96 -8.06 -2.17
CA GLN A 93 -3.81 -8.52 -2.95
C GLN A 93 -2.79 -9.27 -2.10
N VAL A 94 -2.55 -8.82 -0.87
CA VAL A 94 -1.65 -9.52 0.04
C VAL A 94 -2.20 -10.89 0.40
N ALA A 95 -3.49 -10.97 0.70
CA ALA A 95 -4.13 -12.26 1.02
C ALA A 95 -4.08 -13.21 -0.18
N LYS A 96 -4.28 -12.70 -1.39
CA LYS A 96 -4.29 -13.50 -2.61
C LYS A 96 -2.94 -14.15 -2.89
N ASP A 97 -1.85 -13.40 -2.74
CA ASP A 97 -0.52 -13.89 -3.09
C ASP A 97 0.30 -14.37 -1.89
N GLY A 98 -0.12 -14.05 -0.67
CA GLY A 98 0.66 -14.36 0.52
C GLY A 98 1.97 -13.59 0.60
N LEU A 99 2.05 -12.45 -0.09
CA LEU A 99 3.25 -11.62 -0.18
C LEU A 99 2.87 -10.14 -0.05
N VAL A 100 3.77 -9.35 0.53
CA VAL A 100 3.63 -7.89 0.48
C VAL A 100 3.85 -7.44 -0.97
N ALA A 101 5.02 -7.68 -1.52
CA ALA A 101 5.32 -7.42 -2.93
C ALA A 101 6.62 -8.14 -3.29
N GLY A 102 6.55 -9.02 -4.27
CA GLY A 102 7.67 -9.90 -4.59
C GLY A 102 8.27 -9.72 -5.98
N GLY A 103 7.97 -8.62 -6.63
CA GLY A 103 8.40 -8.38 -8.01
C GLY A 103 7.28 -8.68 -8.99
N GLY A 104 7.21 -7.91 -10.06
CA GLY A 104 6.14 -8.02 -11.03
C GLY A 104 4.79 -7.75 -10.39
N ASN A 105 3.77 -8.41 -10.90
CA ASN A 105 2.38 -8.22 -10.47
C ASN A 105 2.03 -9.17 -9.33
N ARG A 106 2.76 -9.09 -8.20
CA ARG A 106 2.51 -9.92 -7.03
C ARG A 106 2.32 -9.04 -5.79
N GLY A 107 1.42 -9.46 -4.90
CA GLY A 107 1.07 -8.68 -3.73
C GLY A 107 0.53 -7.33 -4.17
N ILE A 108 0.91 -6.27 -3.47
CA ILE A 108 0.41 -4.94 -3.82
C ILE A 108 1.02 -4.38 -5.11
N GLY A 109 2.02 -5.06 -5.69
CA GLY A 109 2.51 -4.73 -7.02
C GLY A 109 1.48 -4.92 -8.12
N ARG A 110 0.39 -5.66 -7.85
CA ARG A 110 -0.69 -5.82 -8.82
C ARG A 110 -1.36 -4.49 -9.18
N ASP A 111 -1.46 -3.59 -8.19
CA ASP A 111 -2.16 -2.32 -8.38
C ASP A 111 -1.24 -1.11 -8.38
N TRP A 112 -0.05 -1.23 -7.81
CA TRP A 112 0.85 -0.08 -7.68
C TRP A 112 2.19 -0.34 -8.36
N ALA A 113 2.38 0.29 -9.52
CA ALA A 113 3.55 0.13 -10.38
C ALA A 113 4.90 0.35 -9.68
N PRO A 114 5.05 1.30 -8.74
CA PRO A 114 6.34 1.46 -8.06
C PRO A 114 6.86 0.18 -7.41
N LEU A 115 5.96 -0.69 -6.97
CA LEU A 115 6.35 -1.95 -6.33
C LEU A 115 6.79 -3.03 -7.33
N ARG A 116 6.62 -2.78 -8.63
CA ARG A 116 7.15 -3.64 -9.68
C ARG A 116 8.60 -3.31 -10.00
N SER A 117 9.05 -2.10 -9.68
CA SER A 117 10.44 -1.70 -9.86
C SER A 117 11.29 -2.26 -8.74
N GLY A 118 12.30 -3.04 -9.07
CA GLY A 118 13.21 -3.61 -8.06
C GLY A 118 13.91 -2.55 -7.25
N GLU A 119 14.33 -1.45 -7.88
CA GLU A 119 14.98 -0.34 -7.20
C GLU A 119 14.05 0.38 -6.24
N LYS A 120 12.85 0.73 -6.68
CA LYS A 120 11.88 1.42 -5.82
C LYS A 120 11.39 0.52 -4.71
N ARG A 121 11.13 -0.75 -5.01
CA ARG A 121 10.70 -1.73 -4.01
C ARG A 121 11.76 -1.88 -2.92
N ALA A 122 13.04 -1.99 -3.31
CA ALA A 122 14.13 -2.09 -2.36
C ALA A 122 14.23 -0.84 -1.48
N ALA A 123 14.04 0.34 -2.06
CA ALA A 123 14.07 1.60 -1.30
C ALA A 123 12.92 1.66 -0.29
N MET A 124 11.73 1.26 -0.68
CA MET A 124 10.58 1.24 0.22
C MET A 124 10.78 0.22 1.35
N ALA A 125 11.30 -0.96 1.03
CA ALA A 125 11.58 -1.99 2.04
C ALA A 125 12.65 -1.52 3.02
N ALA A 126 13.70 -0.86 2.55
CA ALA A 126 14.72 -0.31 3.42
C ALA A 126 14.14 0.72 4.39
N TRP A 127 13.23 1.56 3.89
CA TRP A 127 12.58 2.55 4.73
C TRP A 127 11.69 1.92 5.81
N THR A 128 10.85 0.95 5.43
CA THR A 128 9.98 0.29 6.42
C THR A 128 10.78 -0.49 7.46
N ARG A 129 11.83 -1.19 7.04
CA ARG A 129 12.70 -1.93 7.99
C ARG A 129 13.34 -1.00 9.03
N ALA A 130 13.62 0.24 8.66
CA ALA A 130 14.27 1.20 9.54
C ALA A 130 13.33 1.79 10.60
N GLN A 131 12.02 1.60 10.46
CA GLN A 131 11.07 2.17 11.39
C GLN A 131 11.07 1.42 12.72
N PRO A 132 10.86 2.14 13.85
CA PRO A 132 10.91 1.49 15.18
C PRO A 132 9.95 0.30 15.31
N TYR A 133 8.77 0.40 14.74
CA TYR A 133 7.75 -0.65 14.82
C TYR A 133 8.10 -1.90 14.00
N CYS A 134 9.13 -1.85 13.17
CA CYS A 134 9.57 -2.98 12.34
C CYS A 134 10.88 -3.60 12.79
N LYS A 135 11.54 -3.06 13.79
CA LYS A 135 12.82 -3.60 14.24
C LYS A 135 12.61 -4.86 15.07
N ALA A 136 13.40 -5.87 14.76
CA ALA A 136 13.41 -7.08 15.56
C ALA A 136 13.95 -6.78 16.95
N THR A 137 13.32 -7.37 17.99
CA THR A 137 13.75 -7.21 19.37
C THR A 137 14.81 -8.25 19.73
#